data_6e9b25dd41a96e3cebd5368721c55a5a
#
_entry.id   6e9b25dd41a96e3cebd5368721c55a5a
#
_cell.length_a   1.000
_cell.length_b   1.000
_cell.length_c   1.000
_cell.angle_alpha   90.00
_cell.angle_beta   90.00
_cell.angle_gamma   90.00
#
_symmetry.space_group_name_H-M   'P 1'
#
loop_
_entity.id
_entity.type
_entity.pdbx_description
1 polymer ?
#
loop_
_entity_poly.entity_id
_entity_poly.type
_entity_poly.pdbx_seq_one_letter_code
_entity_poly.pdbx_strand_id
1 'polypeptide(L)'
;YILDHSTQWGITSFSRDILSNVKEYKIYGHILDGYCVAVNSLADYYAHSMELLDPDVVRELFHKGGSIYTKVRDSVPAKFTDTAKVTNSMIADGCLIEGEVTDSIVFRGCHIAKGAKVTGSIIMQDSVVESGSTLNCVVMDKGAHVLDNRLLSGHPTHPYYIEKEGTI
;
A
#
# COMPACT_ATOMS: atom_id res chain seq x y z
N TYR A 1 9.31 26.92 14.46
CA TYR A 1 10.27 27.98 14.09
C TYR A 1 10.93 27.71 12.74
N ILE A 2 11.58 26.54 12.54
CA ILE A 2 12.23 26.19 11.26
C ILE A 2 11.19 26.09 10.13
N LEU A 3 10.05 25.44 10.36
CA LEU A 3 8.98 25.33 9.38
C LEU A 3 8.40 26.70 9.00
N ASP A 4 8.20 27.58 9.97
CA ASP A 4 7.64 28.92 9.76
C ASP A 4 8.55 29.81 8.88
N HIS A 5 9.86 29.57 8.93
CA HIS A 5 10.85 30.35 8.21
C HIS A 5 11.46 29.61 7.01
N SER A 6 11.03 28.37 6.75
CA SER A 6 11.65 27.51 5.72
C SER A 6 11.68 28.14 4.33
N THR A 7 10.59 28.80 3.93
CA THR A 7 10.49 29.49 2.62
C THR A 7 11.43 30.70 2.56
N GLN A 8 11.48 31.49 3.64
CA GLN A 8 12.32 32.68 3.72
C GLN A 8 13.82 32.33 3.70
N TRP A 9 14.20 31.22 4.31
CA TRP A 9 15.59 30.75 4.39
C TRP A 9 15.98 29.82 3.24
N GLY A 10 15.08 29.50 2.33
CA GLY A 10 15.33 28.63 1.20
C GLY A 10 15.65 27.18 1.62
N ILE A 11 15.10 26.72 2.76
CA ILE A 11 15.32 25.36 3.26
C ILE A 11 14.53 24.39 2.41
N THR A 12 15.23 23.49 1.73
CA THR A 12 14.64 22.46 0.84
C THR A 12 14.89 21.05 1.36
N SER A 13 15.92 20.84 2.17
CA SER A 13 16.30 19.54 2.70
C SER A 13 16.65 19.64 4.18
N PHE A 14 15.93 18.89 5.01
CA PHE A 14 16.19 18.85 6.44
C PHE A 14 17.63 18.39 6.74
N SER A 15 18.08 17.32 6.10
CA SER A 15 19.41 16.77 6.32
C SER A 15 20.52 17.72 5.89
N ARG A 16 20.41 18.26 4.67
CA ARG A 16 21.45 19.11 4.11
C ARG A 16 21.46 20.53 4.72
N ASP A 17 20.28 21.13 4.85
CA ASP A 17 20.21 22.55 5.16
C ASP A 17 20.12 22.82 6.67
N ILE A 18 19.64 21.84 7.46
CA ILE A 18 19.48 21.96 8.92
C ILE A 18 20.52 21.13 9.67
N LEU A 19 20.57 19.80 9.43
CA LEU A 19 21.49 18.94 10.19
C LEU A 19 22.96 19.24 9.92
N SER A 20 23.31 19.74 8.74
CA SER A 20 24.69 20.17 8.44
C SER A 20 25.10 21.45 9.17
N ASN A 21 24.13 22.24 9.65
CA ASN A 21 24.34 23.51 10.32
C ASN A 21 24.10 23.42 11.85
N VAL A 22 24.43 22.27 12.45
CA VAL A 22 24.24 22.02 13.90
C VAL A 22 24.87 23.06 14.83
N LYS A 23 25.83 23.84 14.37
CA LYS A 23 26.45 24.90 15.17
C LYS A 23 25.50 26.06 15.48
N GLU A 24 24.50 26.28 14.64
CA GLU A 24 23.52 27.37 14.77
C GLU A 24 22.26 26.93 15.52
N TYR A 25 22.01 25.62 15.63
CA TYR A 25 20.81 25.08 16.25
C TYR A 25 21.11 24.10 17.38
N LYS A 26 20.31 24.14 18.44
CA LYS A 26 20.31 23.11 19.47
C LYS A 26 19.46 21.94 19.00
N ILE A 27 20.11 20.91 18.46
CA ILE A 27 19.45 19.73 17.90
C ILE A 27 19.62 18.55 18.87
N TYR A 28 18.50 17.90 19.23
CA TYR A 28 18.50 16.73 20.09
C TYR A 28 17.90 15.55 19.32
N GLY A 29 18.53 14.39 19.43
CA GLY A 29 17.97 13.12 18.93
C GLY A 29 16.93 12.58 19.92
N HIS A 30 15.82 12.09 19.41
CA HIS A 30 14.83 11.35 20.17
C HIS A 30 14.72 9.94 19.60
N ILE A 31 14.82 8.93 20.47
CA ILE A 31 14.62 7.53 20.07
C ILE A 31 13.13 7.28 20.06
N LEU A 32 12.62 6.88 18.90
CA LEU A 32 11.24 6.44 18.75
C LEU A 32 11.12 4.97 19.18
N ASP A 33 10.25 4.72 20.16
CA ASP A 33 9.83 3.36 20.52
C ASP A 33 8.61 3.01 19.68
N GLY A 34 8.66 1.88 18.96
CA GLY A 34 7.55 1.39 18.17
C GLY A 34 7.85 1.24 16.69
N TYR A 35 6.81 0.92 15.92
CA TYR A 35 6.94 0.70 14.48
C TYR A 35 7.22 2.01 13.73
N CYS A 36 8.36 2.08 13.08
CA CYS A 36 8.78 3.23 12.28
C CYS A 36 9.57 2.75 11.06
N VAL A 37 9.11 3.07 9.87
CA VAL A 37 9.74 2.66 8.61
C VAL A 37 9.87 3.83 7.65
N ALA A 38 10.85 3.76 6.75
CA ALA A 38 11.04 4.73 5.68
C ALA A 38 10.68 4.08 4.33
N VAL A 39 9.86 4.77 3.54
CA VAL A 39 9.47 4.33 2.20
C VAL A 39 10.21 5.19 1.18
N ASN A 40 11.27 4.64 0.59
CA ASN A 40 12.13 5.35 -0.37
C ASN A 40 12.06 4.74 -1.78
N SER A 41 11.49 3.54 -1.91
CA SER A 41 11.39 2.81 -3.17
C SER A 41 10.07 2.05 -3.26
N LEU A 42 9.75 1.55 -4.46
CA LEU A 42 8.62 0.65 -4.67
C LEU A 42 8.79 -0.65 -3.86
N ALA A 43 10.01 -1.15 -3.74
CA ALA A 43 10.30 -2.34 -2.94
C ALA A 43 10.03 -2.11 -1.44
N ASP A 44 10.43 -0.95 -0.90
CA ASP A 44 10.13 -0.58 0.50
C ASP A 44 8.62 -0.43 0.69
N TYR A 45 7.93 0.26 -0.24
CA TYR A 45 6.48 0.40 -0.20
C TYR A 45 5.79 -0.96 -0.15
N TYR A 46 6.20 -1.87 -1.03
CA TYR A 46 5.67 -3.22 -1.08
C TYR A 46 5.93 -3.97 0.22
N ALA A 47 7.19 -4.04 0.67
CA ALA A 47 7.58 -4.76 1.88
C ALA A 47 6.81 -4.27 3.11
N HIS A 48 6.82 -2.96 3.37
CA HIS A 48 6.16 -2.38 4.55
C HIS A 48 4.63 -2.39 4.45
N SER A 49 4.06 -2.38 3.25
CA SER A 49 2.62 -2.60 3.09
C SER A 49 2.24 -4.04 3.44
N MET A 50 3.03 -5.03 3.01
CA MET A 50 2.77 -6.44 3.31
C MET A 50 2.90 -6.77 4.81
N GLU A 51 3.74 -6.03 5.56
CA GLU A 51 3.82 -6.13 7.02
C GLU A 51 2.49 -5.82 7.71
N LEU A 52 1.57 -5.07 7.08
CA LEU A 52 0.23 -4.81 7.61
C LEU A 52 -0.66 -6.06 7.68
N LEU A 53 -0.27 -7.16 7.06
CA LEU A 53 -0.95 -8.45 7.22
C LEU A 53 -0.66 -9.08 8.59
N ASP A 54 0.38 -8.60 9.30
CA ASP A 54 0.65 -8.97 10.69
C ASP A 54 -0.23 -8.15 11.65
N PRO A 55 -1.08 -8.81 12.47
CA PRO A 55 -1.94 -8.12 13.43
C PRO A 55 -1.20 -7.28 14.48
N ASP A 56 0.04 -7.64 14.80
CA ASP A 56 0.83 -6.88 15.78
C ASP A 56 1.31 -5.55 15.19
N VAL A 57 1.70 -5.53 13.91
CA VAL A 57 2.02 -4.29 13.19
C VAL A 57 0.80 -3.38 13.07
N VAL A 58 -0.36 -3.94 12.73
CA VAL A 58 -1.63 -3.20 12.68
C VAL A 58 -1.96 -2.58 14.03
N ARG A 59 -1.83 -3.35 15.12
CA ARG A 59 -2.08 -2.87 16.47
C ARG A 59 -1.14 -1.74 16.86
N GLU A 60 0.14 -1.88 16.56
CA GLU A 60 1.15 -0.87 16.85
C GLU A 60 0.85 0.43 16.12
N LEU A 61 0.56 0.35 14.82
CA LEU A 61 0.40 1.52 13.95
C LEU A 61 -0.93 2.24 14.17
N PHE A 62 -2.04 1.50 14.31
CA PHE A 62 -3.40 2.09 14.30
C PHE A 62 -4.06 2.20 15.69
N HIS A 63 -3.57 1.48 16.68
CA HIS A 63 -4.18 1.48 18.00
C HIS A 63 -3.31 2.12 19.09
N LYS A 64 -2.00 1.85 19.10
CA LYS A 64 -1.10 2.42 20.10
C LYS A 64 -0.62 3.84 19.73
N GLY A 65 -0.37 4.09 18.46
CA GLY A 65 0.13 5.37 17.93
C GLY A 65 -0.91 6.50 17.91
N GLY A 66 -2.16 6.22 18.24
CA GLY A 66 -3.28 7.18 18.16
C GLY A 66 -4.09 7.05 16.86
N SER A 67 -5.14 7.84 16.75
CA SER A 67 -6.04 7.78 15.60
C SER A 67 -5.42 8.39 14.34
N ILE A 68 -5.43 7.63 13.25
CA ILE A 68 -5.04 8.12 11.92
C ILE A 68 -6.30 8.59 11.20
N TYR A 69 -6.39 9.89 10.91
CA TYR A 69 -7.53 10.48 10.22
C TYR A 69 -7.34 10.38 8.71
N THR A 70 -8.22 9.66 8.05
CA THR A 70 -8.22 9.51 6.59
C THR A 70 -9.54 10.05 6.00
N LYS A 71 -9.57 10.25 4.69
CA LYS A 71 -10.78 10.66 4.00
C LYS A 71 -11.85 9.56 4.11
N VAL A 72 -12.95 9.88 4.78
CA VAL A 72 -14.11 9.00 4.86
C VAL A 72 -14.79 8.93 3.49
N ARG A 73 -15.10 7.71 3.06
CA ARG A 73 -15.95 7.44 1.89
C ARG A 73 -17.04 6.47 2.31
N ASP A 74 -18.27 6.78 1.97
CA ASP A 74 -19.38 5.86 2.11
C ASP A 74 -19.33 4.86 0.94
N SER A 75 -18.91 3.65 1.22
CA SER A 75 -18.85 2.55 0.27
C SER A 75 -19.70 1.40 0.75
N VAL A 76 -20.22 0.59 -0.19
CA VAL A 76 -20.92 -0.64 0.17
C VAL A 76 -19.91 -1.66 0.74
N PRO A 77 -20.36 -2.59 1.61
CA PRO A 77 -19.49 -3.67 2.08
C PRO A 77 -18.88 -4.48 0.93
N ALA A 78 -17.71 -5.07 1.14
CA ALA A 78 -17.14 -6.00 0.19
C ALA A 78 -18.04 -7.23 0.00
N LYS A 79 -18.21 -7.66 -1.25
CA LYS A 79 -19.01 -8.83 -1.62
C LYS A 79 -18.10 -9.98 -2.04
N PHE A 80 -18.33 -11.14 -1.44
CA PHE A 80 -17.66 -12.40 -1.79
C PHE A 80 -18.69 -13.35 -2.41
N THR A 81 -18.33 -13.97 -3.52
CA THR A 81 -19.17 -14.97 -4.16
C THR A 81 -18.83 -16.38 -3.66
N ASP A 82 -19.63 -17.37 -4.02
CA ASP A 82 -19.41 -18.78 -3.62
C ASP A 82 -18.09 -19.36 -4.16
N THR A 83 -17.51 -18.74 -5.18
CA THR A 83 -16.22 -19.14 -5.77
C THR A 83 -15.02 -18.44 -5.15
N ALA A 84 -15.27 -17.41 -4.35
CA ALA A 84 -14.21 -16.64 -3.72
C ALA A 84 -13.45 -17.45 -2.66
N LYS A 85 -12.13 -17.37 -2.69
CA LYS A 85 -11.26 -17.91 -1.66
C LYS A 85 -10.31 -16.82 -1.20
N VAL A 86 -10.42 -16.41 0.05
CA VAL A 86 -9.58 -15.35 0.62
C VAL A 86 -8.84 -15.90 1.83
N THR A 87 -7.52 -15.79 1.81
CA THR A 87 -6.65 -16.25 2.89
C THR A 87 -5.64 -15.17 3.22
N ASN A 88 -5.46 -14.87 4.51
CA ASN A 88 -4.47 -13.93 5.03
C ASN A 88 -4.37 -12.62 4.22
N SER A 89 -5.51 -11.96 3.98
CA SER A 89 -5.57 -10.79 3.09
C SER A 89 -6.44 -9.69 3.68
N MET A 90 -6.12 -8.45 3.36
CA MET A 90 -6.92 -7.28 3.72
C MET A 90 -7.76 -6.86 2.50
N ILE A 91 -9.07 -6.87 2.65
CA ILE A 91 -10.01 -6.47 1.59
C ILE A 91 -10.81 -5.25 2.08
N ALA A 92 -10.72 -4.16 1.34
CA ALA A 92 -11.45 -2.94 1.67
C ALA A 92 -12.89 -2.94 1.12
N ASP A 93 -13.66 -1.93 1.51
CA ASP A 93 -15.06 -1.77 1.13
C ASP A 93 -15.27 -1.66 -0.39
N GLY A 94 -16.45 -2.03 -0.86
CA GLY A 94 -16.85 -1.91 -2.27
C GLY A 94 -16.22 -2.92 -3.20
N CYS A 95 -15.41 -3.86 -2.70
CA CYS A 95 -14.79 -4.88 -3.53
C CYS A 95 -15.79 -5.98 -3.92
N LEU A 96 -15.63 -6.52 -5.13
CA LEU A 96 -16.27 -7.75 -5.57
C LEU A 96 -15.19 -8.81 -5.78
N ILE A 97 -15.22 -9.85 -4.95
CA ILE A 97 -14.26 -10.95 -5.00
C ILE A 97 -14.96 -12.23 -5.45
N GLU A 98 -14.53 -12.75 -6.58
CA GLU A 98 -15.03 -14.00 -7.19
C GLU A 98 -13.89 -15.03 -7.35
N GLY A 99 -12.63 -14.57 -7.35
CA GLY A 99 -11.42 -15.36 -7.52
C GLY A 99 -10.73 -15.74 -6.20
N GLU A 100 -9.47 -16.11 -6.30
CA GLU A 100 -8.62 -16.49 -5.16
C GLU A 100 -7.69 -15.32 -4.80
N VAL A 101 -7.65 -14.93 -3.52
CA VAL A 101 -6.79 -13.85 -3.00
C VAL A 101 -6.04 -14.38 -1.78
N THR A 102 -4.72 -14.38 -1.85
CA THR A 102 -3.86 -14.92 -0.78
C THR A 102 -2.73 -13.93 -0.48
N ASP A 103 -2.46 -13.71 0.81
CA ASP A 103 -1.37 -12.85 1.28
C ASP A 103 -1.34 -11.49 0.55
N SER A 104 -2.49 -10.84 0.42
CA SER A 104 -2.63 -9.67 -0.45
C SER A 104 -3.43 -8.54 0.20
N ILE A 105 -3.21 -7.33 -0.30
CA ILE A 105 -3.95 -6.14 0.13
C ILE A 105 -4.76 -5.61 -1.06
N VAL A 106 -6.08 -5.57 -0.91
CA VAL A 106 -7.00 -5.10 -1.95
C VAL A 106 -7.74 -3.86 -1.45
N PHE A 107 -7.51 -2.74 -2.11
CA PHE A 107 -8.13 -1.46 -1.79
C PHE A 107 -9.56 -1.40 -2.31
N ARG A 108 -10.23 -0.28 -2.03
CA ARG A 108 -11.66 -0.07 -2.30
C ARG A 108 -12.04 -0.21 -3.76
N GLY A 109 -13.24 -0.76 -3.99
CA GLY A 109 -13.86 -0.78 -5.32
C GLY A 109 -13.20 -1.72 -6.33
N CYS A 110 -12.32 -2.61 -5.90
CA CYS A 110 -11.65 -3.53 -6.79
C CYS A 110 -12.54 -4.73 -7.17
N HIS A 111 -12.33 -5.24 -8.37
CA HIS A 111 -12.99 -6.46 -8.84
C HIS A 111 -11.93 -7.53 -9.16
N ILE A 112 -12.03 -8.67 -8.49
CA ILE A 112 -11.23 -9.86 -8.77
C ILE A 112 -12.16 -10.91 -9.35
N ALA A 113 -12.10 -11.09 -10.66
CA ALA A 113 -13.03 -11.92 -11.41
C ALA A 113 -12.84 -13.41 -11.13
N LYS A 114 -13.85 -14.19 -11.48
CA LYS A 114 -13.86 -15.64 -11.28
C LYS A 114 -12.68 -16.33 -11.98
N GLY A 115 -11.98 -17.20 -11.24
CA GLY A 115 -10.80 -17.90 -11.74
C GLY A 115 -9.51 -17.09 -11.74
N ALA A 116 -9.57 -15.80 -11.40
CA ALA A 116 -8.37 -15.01 -11.15
C ALA A 116 -7.68 -15.45 -9.86
N LYS A 117 -6.36 -15.37 -9.83
CA LYS A 117 -5.52 -15.68 -8.67
C LYS A 117 -4.60 -14.53 -8.36
N VAL A 118 -4.70 -14.00 -7.14
CA VAL A 118 -3.88 -12.88 -6.66
C VAL A 118 -3.13 -13.34 -5.42
N THR A 119 -1.80 -13.36 -5.50
CA THR A 119 -0.94 -13.81 -4.41
C THR A 119 0.13 -12.76 -4.13
N GLY A 120 0.36 -12.46 -2.84
CA GLY A 120 1.42 -11.54 -2.42
C GLY A 120 1.37 -10.20 -3.16
N SER A 121 0.19 -9.64 -3.37
CA SER A 121 0.03 -8.48 -4.26
C SER A 121 -0.72 -7.34 -3.59
N ILE A 122 -0.49 -6.13 -4.10
CA ILE A 122 -1.18 -4.92 -3.64
C ILE A 122 -2.00 -4.38 -4.81
N ILE A 123 -3.31 -4.38 -4.67
CA ILE A 123 -4.25 -3.93 -5.69
C ILE A 123 -4.89 -2.63 -5.21
N MET A 124 -4.55 -1.49 -5.84
CA MET A 124 -5.07 -0.19 -5.44
C MET A 124 -6.48 0.06 -5.98
N GLN A 125 -7.09 1.14 -5.51
CA GLN A 125 -8.51 1.45 -5.71
C GLN A 125 -8.98 1.33 -7.16
N ASP A 126 -10.22 0.86 -7.30
CA ASP A 126 -10.97 0.84 -8.56
C ASP A 126 -10.27 0.03 -9.67
N SER A 127 -9.41 -0.91 -9.29
CA SER A 127 -8.67 -1.77 -10.23
C SER A 127 -9.43 -3.08 -10.50
N VAL A 128 -9.20 -3.65 -11.68
CA VAL A 128 -9.88 -4.87 -12.15
C VAL A 128 -8.85 -5.92 -12.54
N VAL A 129 -9.07 -7.16 -12.07
CA VAL A 129 -8.33 -8.35 -12.50
C VAL A 129 -9.31 -9.32 -13.13
N GLU A 130 -9.22 -9.48 -14.45
CA GLU A 130 -10.13 -10.31 -15.22
C GLU A 130 -9.87 -11.81 -15.06
N SER A 131 -10.79 -12.60 -15.60
CA SER A 131 -10.87 -14.04 -15.43
C SER A 131 -9.61 -14.79 -15.87
N GLY A 132 -9.21 -15.80 -15.12
CA GLY A 132 -8.08 -16.66 -15.46
C GLY A 132 -6.70 -16.03 -15.30
N SER A 133 -6.63 -14.76 -14.89
CA SER A 133 -5.37 -14.07 -14.70
C SER A 133 -4.71 -14.47 -13.38
N THR A 134 -3.39 -14.55 -13.37
CA THR A 134 -2.59 -14.90 -12.20
C THR A 134 -1.58 -13.79 -11.92
N LEU A 135 -1.66 -13.22 -10.73
CA LEU A 135 -0.78 -12.17 -10.25
C LEU A 135 0.00 -12.69 -9.05
N ASN A 136 1.32 -12.50 -9.08
CA ASN A 136 2.20 -12.83 -7.98
C ASN A 136 3.22 -11.71 -7.74
N CYS A 137 3.30 -11.17 -6.53
CA CYS A 137 4.16 -10.04 -6.19
C CYS A 137 3.97 -8.84 -7.14
N VAL A 138 2.71 -8.42 -7.35
CA VAL A 138 2.33 -7.32 -8.23
C VAL A 138 1.82 -6.14 -7.42
N VAL A 139 2.19 -4.93 -7.79
CA VAL A 139 1.60 -3.68 -7.31
C VAL A 139 0.85 -3.04 -8.46
N MET A 140 -0.49 -3.06 -8.38
CA MET A 140 -1.36 -2.36 -9.32
C MET A 140 -1.73 -1.00 -8.76
N ASP A 141 -1.45 0.07 -9.51
CA ASP A 141 -1.91 1.40 -9.14
C ASP A 141 -3.39 1.59 -9.48
N LYS A 142 -3.96 2.71 -9.09
CA LYS A 142 -5.40 3.03 -9.13
C LYS A 142 -5.97 2.93 -10.52
N GLY A 143 -7.13 2.27 -10.62
CA GLY A 143 -7.85 2.13 -11.90
C GLY A 143 -7.13 1.27 -12.93
N ALA A 144 -6.11 0.51 -12.54
CA ALA A 144 -5.41 -0.38 -13.45
C ALA A 144 -6.26 -1.61 -13.80
N HIS A 145 -6.10 -2.12 -15.00
CA HIS A 145 -6.91 -3.22 -15.54
C HIS A 145 -6.02 -4.32 -16.10
N VAL A 146 -6.10 -5.50 -15.52
CA VAL A 146 -5.47 -6.72 -16.03
C VAL A 146 -6.51 -7.52 -16.80
N LEU A 147 -6.26 -7.71 -18.10
CA LEU A 147 -7.15 -8.44 -19.01
C LEU A 147 -7.12 -9.95 -18.72
N ASP A 148 -8.03 -10.69 -19.38
CA ASP A 148 -8.17 -12.12 -19.21
C ASP A 148 -6.89 -12.92 -19.47
N ASN A 149 -6.70 -13.98 -18.69
CA ASN A 149 -5.64 -14.98 -18.86
C ASN A 149 -4.22 -14.42 -18.87
N ARG A 150 -3.97 -13.32 -18.14
CA ARG A 150 -2.62 -12.75 -17.97
C ARG A 150 -1.87 -13.46 -16.84
N LEU A 151 -0.57 -13.66 -17.05
CA LEU A 151 0.34 -14.16 -16.04
C LEU A 151 1.38 -13.09 -15.73
N LEU A 152 1.28 -12.47 -14.56
CA LEU A 152 2.19 -11.43 -14.10
C LEU A 152 2.88 -11.89 -12.83
N SER A 153 4.20 -11.84 -12.82
CA SER A 153 4.98 -12.26 -11.66
C SER A 153 6.16 -11.34 -11.44
N GLY A 154 6.20 -10.74 -10.26
CA GLY A 154 7.35 -10.03 -9.73
C GLY A 154 8.11 -10.87 -8.70
N HIS A 155 8.93 -10.20 -7.92
CA HIS A 155 9.63 -10.75 -6.77
C HIS A 155 9.46 -9.78 -5.59
N PRO A 156 9.48 -10.23 -4.32
CA PRO A 156 9.30 -9.32 -3.17
C PRO A 156 10.27 -8.14 -3.13
N THR A 157 11.50 -8.30 -3.63
CA THR A 157 12.48 -7.20 -3.75
C THR A 157 12.32 -6.36 -5.02
N HIS A 158 11.57 -6.85 -6.01
CA HIS A 158 11.31 -6.19 -7.30
C HIS A 158 9.88 -6.52 -7.73
N PRO A 159 8.86 -5.95 -7.05
CA PRO A 159 7.47 -6.21 -7.41
C PRO A 159 7.19 -5.69 -8.82
N TYR A 160 6.35 -6.42 -9.55
CA TYR A 160 5.90 -5.98 -10.86
C TYR A 160 4.92 -4.83 -10.67
N TYR A 161 5.19 -3.68 -11.28
CA TYR A 161 4.36 -2.50 -11.14
C TYR A 161 3.51 -2.24 -12.37
N ILE A 162 2.22 -2.03 -12.17
CA ILE A 162 1.28 -1.58 -13.19
C ILE A 162 0.91 -0.14 -12.88
N GLU A 163 1.12 0.74 -13.84
CA GLU A 163 0.86 2.16 -13.68
C GLU A 163 -0.63 2.49 -13.54
N LYS A 164 -0.91 3.67 -13.02
CA LYS A 164 -2.27 4.18 -12.84
C LYS A 164 -3.04 4.16 -14.18
N GLU A 165 -4.28 3.62 -14.14
CA GLU A 165 -5.15 3.47 -15.31
C GLU A 165 -4.50 2.65 -16.46
N GLY A 166 -3.39 1.95 -16.15
CA GLY A 166 -2.73 1.06 -17.10
C GLY A 166 -3.56 -0.18 -17.42
N THR A 167 -3.51 -0.64 -18.66
CA THR A 167 -4.18 -1.88 -19.10
C THR A 167 -3.13 -2.84 -19.65
N ILE A 168 -3.15 -4.08 -19.18
CA ILE A 168 -2.20 -5.14 -19.57
C ILE A 168 -2.94 -6.41 -19.99
#